data_240c2a9279c0b5f84323ac0fe6c15d9e
#
_entry.id   240c2a9279c0b5f84323ac0fe6c15d9e
#
_cell.length_a   1.000
_cell.length_b   1.000
_cell.length_c   1.000
_cell.angle_alpha   90.00
_cell.angle_beta   90.00
_cell.angle_gamma   90.00
#
_symmetry.space_group_name_H-M   'P 1'
#
loop_
_entity.id
_entity.type
_entity.pdbx_description
1 polymer ?
#
loop_
_entity_poly.entity_id
_entity_poly.type
_entity_poly.pdbx_seq_one_letter_code
_entity_poly.pdbx_strand_id
1 'polypeptide(L)'
;MAAGIGTIAHGNDIGGSLRWPAHCNGVVTIKPTQGRVPAYNESAAAERPMPAHLMSAQGPLARSVGDVRLALEAMSQRDPRDPWWVPAPLVGPKPKGPIKVALAKLPDDMDVDASVHAALRQAADALERSGYRVSEVEVPDISGVWQTWCDIITNETVVLQEA
;
A
#
# COMPACT_ATOMS: atom_id res chain seq x y z
N MET A 1 9.07 16.14 2.89
CA MET A 1 8.06 16.36 1.84
C MET A 1 6.94 17.29 2.31
N ALA A 2 6.16 16.96 3.34
CA ALA A 2 5.10 17.84 3.85
C ALA A 2 5.64 19.24 4.20
N ALA A 3 6.81 19.32 4.81
CA ALA A 3 7.50 20.57 5.13
C ALA A 3 8.25 21.22 3.94
N GLY A 4 8.04 20.78 2.71
CA GLY A 4 8.71 21.32 1.52
C GLY A 4 10.13 20.81 1.26
N ILE A 5 10.66 19.92 2.11
CA ILE A 5 11.99 19.33 1.93
C ILE A 5 11.86 18.07 1.07
N GLY A 6 12.52 18.08 -0.09
CA GLY A 6 12.41 17.02 -1.10
C GLY A 6 11.05 16.99 -1.81
N THR A 7 10.96 16.31 -2.92
CA THR A 7 9.75 16.19 -3.76
C THR A 7 9.15 14.79 -3.70
N ILE A 8 9.98 13.77 -3.69
CA ILE A 8 9.62 12.35 -3.68
C ILE A 8 10.48 11.64 -2.64
N ALA A 9 9.92 10.68 -1.94
CA ALA A 9 10.65 9.76 -1.08
C ALA A 9 10.32 8.32 -1.45
N HIS A 10 11.30 7.44 -1.29
CA HIS A 10 11.13 6.01 -1.37
C HIS A 10 10.87 5.46 0.04
N GLY A 11 9.96 4.52 0.15
CA GLY A 11 9.65 3.81 1.39
C GLY A 11 9.32 2.35 1.15
N ASN A 12 9.08 1.65 2.24
CA ASN A 12 8.70 0.25 2.29
C ASN A 12 7.48 0.10 3.18
N ASP A 13 6.62 -0.86 2.90
CA ASP A 13 5.40 -1.12 3.67
C ASP A 13 5.15 -2.62 3.82
N ILE A 14 5.23 -3.12 5.04
CA ILE A 14 4.84 -4.48 5.42
C ILE A 14 3.63 -4.49 6.36
N GLY A 15 3.47 -3.45 7.18
CA GLY A 15 2.38 -3.29 8.15
C GLY A 15 1.72 -1.91 8.13
N GLY A 16 2.01 -1.08 7.11
CA GLY A 16 1.47 0.28 7.01
C GLY A 16 2.52 1.37 6.82
N SER A 17 3.80 1.02 6.70
CA SER A 17 4.91 1.99 6.76
C SER A 17 5.01 2.98 5.58
N LEU A 18 4.23 2.82 4.52
CA LEU A 18 3.96 3.85 3.50
C LEU A 18 2.68 4.61 3.80
N ARG A 19 1.61 3.86 4.06
CA ARG A 19 0.24 4.38 4.22
C ARG A 19 0.08 5.21 5.48
N TRP A 20 0.60 4.71 6.60
CA TRP A 20 0.51 5.39 7.89
C TRP A 20 1.23 6.74 7.92
N PRO A 21 2.53 6.85 7.55
CA PRO A 21 3.18 8.15 7.51
C PRO A 21 2.57 9.10 6.47
N ALA A 22 2.05 8.60 5.35
CA ALA A 22 1.33 9.45 4.40
C ALA A 22 0.07 10.05 5.02
N HIS A 23 -0.72 9.25 5.73
CA HIS A 23 -1.90 9.71 6.46
C HIS A 23 -1.54 10.78 7.51
N CYS A 24 -0.54 10.51 8.36
CA CYS A 24 -0.14 11.43 9.43
C CYS A 24 0.43 12.76 8.93
N ASN A 25 0.99 12.80 7.73
CA ASN A 25 1.63 13.99 7.17
C ASN A 25 0.83 14.66 6.03
N GLY A 26 -0.35 14.15 5.69
CA GLY A 26 -1.16 14.71 4.61
C GLY A 26 -0.47 14.67 3.24
N VAL A 27 0.28 13.60 2.96
CA VAL A 27 0.92 13.36 1.66
C VAL A 27 0.32 12.13 0.98
N VAL A 28 0.65 11.96 -0.29
CA VAL A 28 0.13 10.86 -1.11
C VAL A 28 1.14 9.72 -1.16
N THR A 29 0.65 8.50 -1.14
CA THR A 29 1.45 7.29 -1.34
C THR A 29 0.65 6.22 -2.09
N ILE A 30 1.35 5.20 -2.52
CA ILE A 30 0.79 3.94 -2.97
C ILE A 30 1.62 2.79 -2.40
N LYS A 31 0.96 1.79 -1.81
CA LYS A 31 1.52 0.48 -1.58
C LYS A 31 1.17 -0.39 -2.78
N PRO A 32 2.08 -0.59 -3.73
CA PRO A 32 1.78 -1.41 -4.90
C PRO A 32 1.67 -2.88 -4.51
N THR A 33 1.18 -3.69 -5.43
CA THR A 33 1.24 -5.14 -5.31
C THR A 33 2.70 -5.57 -5.19
N GLN A 34 2.97 -6.55 -4.35
CA GLN A 34 4.29 -7.15 -4.20
C GLN A 34 4.83 -7.61 -5.56
N GLY A 35 6.13 -7.47 -5.74
CA GLY A 35 6.81 -7.76 -7.00
C GLY A 35 6.67 -6.69 -8.08
N ARG A 36 5.84 -5.68 -7.87
CA ARG A 36 5.70 -4.56 -8.83
C ARG A 36 6.96 -3.68 -8.86
N VAL A 37 7.53 -3.40 -7.71
CA VAL A 37 8.78 -2.65 -7.55
C VAL A 37 9.83 -3.63 -7.02
N PRO A 38 11.00 -3.74 -7.68
CA PRO A 38 12.08 -4.56 -7.17
C PRO A 38 12.50 -4.13 -5.77
N ALA A 39 12.87 -5.10 -4.95
CA ALA A 39 13.25 -4.87 -3.55
C ALA A 39 14.69 -5.34 -3.24
N TYR A 40 15.50 -5.60 -4.26
CA TYR A 40 16.91 -5.96 -4.06
C TYR A 40 17.67 -4.83 -3.36
N ASN A 41 18.45 -5.19 -2.36
CA ASN A 41 19.30 -4.26 -1.62
C ASN A 41 20.72 -4.85 -1.49
N GLU A 42 21.64 -4.33 -2.27
CA GLU A 42 23.03 -4.78 -2.31
C GLU A 42 23.79 -4.48 -1.00
N SER A 43 23.37 -3.45 -0.27
CA SER A 43 24.03 -3.06 1.00
C SER A 43 23.45 -3.80 2.22
N ALA A 44 22.48 -4.68 2.06
CA ALA A 44 21.96 -5.46 3.16
C ALA A 44 22.99 -6.49 3.64
N ALA A 45 23.20 -6.52 4.96
CA ALA A 45 24.17 -7.45 5.58
C ALA A 45 23.70 -8.92 5.53
N ALA A 46 22.42 -9.16 5.34
CA ALA A 46 21.80 -10.48 5.26
C ALA A 46 20.60 -10.46 4.31
N GLU A 47 20.15 -11.65 3.92
CA GLU A 47 18.89 -11.80 3.19
C GLU A 47 17.71 -11.28 4.02
N ARG A 48 16.70 -10.83 3.30
CA ARG A 48 15.46 -10.39 3.94
C ARG A 48 14.72 -11.59 4.52
N PRO A 49 14.12 -11.47 5.71
CA PRO A 49 13.31 -12.53 6.28
C PRO A 49 12.09 -12.87 5.41
N MET A 50 11.60 -14.10 5.50
CA MET A 50 10.50 -14.60 4.69
C MET A 50 9.24 -13.71 4.70
N PRO A 51 8.77 -13.17 5.83
CA PRO A 51 7.62 -12.26 5.83
C PRO A 51 7.88 -11.00 5.03
N ALA A 52 9.10 -10.49 5.04
CA ALA A 52 9.46 -9.33 4.24
C ALA A 52 9.47 -9.64 2.74
N HIS A 53 9.85 -10.85 2.34
CA HIS A 53 9.75 -11.30 0.96
C HIS A 53 8.30 -11.45 0.50
N LEU A 54 7.40 -11.94 1.36
CA LEU A 54 6.03 -12.25 1.00
C LEU A 54 5.07 -11.05 1.11
N MET A 55 5.30 -10.14 2.03
CA MET A 55 4.32 -9.11 2.39
C MET A 55 4.79 -7.67 2.18
N SER A 56 6.12 -7.45 2.10
CA SER A 56 6.67 -6.11 1.99
C SER A 56 6.63 -5.59 0.55
N ALA A 57 6.16 -4.38 0.36
CA ALA A 57 6.17 -3.69 -0.92
C ALA A 57 6.94 -2.36 -0.83
N GLN A 58 7.75 -2.09 -1.85
CA GLN A 58 8.40 -0.79 -2.04
C GLN A 58 7.43 0.18 -2.70
N GLY A 59 7.49 1.45 -2.33
CA GLY A 59 6.60 2.44 -2.94
C GLY A 59 7.05 3.88 -2.71
N PRO A 60 6.55 4.81 -3.51
CA PRO A 60 6.84 6.23 -3.40
C PRO A 60 5.87 6.95 -2.45
N LEU A 61 6.37 8.03 -1.85
CA LEU A 61 5.56 9.07 -1.22
C LEU A 61 5.84 10.41 -1.91
N ALA A 62 4.81 11.24 -2.10
CA ALA A 62 4.94 12.57 -2.68
C ALA A 62 3.77 13.47 -2.27
N ARG A 63 3.79 14.75 -2.66
CA ARG A 63 2.70 15.69 -2.39
C ARG A 63 1.53 15.59 -3.38
N SER A 64 1.73 14.97 -4.55
CA SER A 64 0.69 14.83 -5.56
C SER A 64 0.59 13.40 -6.08
N VAL A 65 -0.60 13.02 -6.57
CA VAL A 65 -0.82 11.72 -7.25
C VAL A 65 0.03 11.61 -8.51
N GLY A 66 0.23 12.73 -9.22
CA GLY A 66 1.07 12.78 -10.43
C GLY A 66 2.52 12.39 -10.13
N ASP A 67 3.10 12.94 -9.07
CA ASP A 67 4.46 12.62 -8.64
C ASP A 67 4.59 11.17 -8.17
N VAL A 68 3.59 10.66 -7.42
CA VAL A 68 3.54 9.25 -7.00
C VAL A 68 3.50 8.33 -8.21
N ARG A 69 2.71 8.65 -9.23
CA ARG A 69 2.62 7.87 -10.46
C ARG A 69 3.95 7.87 -11.23
N LEU A 70 4.57 9.03 -11.40
CA LEU A 70 5.86 9.17 -12.08
C LEU A 70 6.95 8.38 -11.35
N ALA A 71 7.00 8.50 -10.03
CA ALA A 71 7.95 7.77 -9.20
C ALA A 71 7.73 6.25 -9.29
N LEU A 72 6.46 5.80 -9.23
CA LEU A 72 6.14 4.38 -9.36
C LEU A 72 6.55 3.82 -10.72
N GLU A 73 6.38 4.59 -11.80
CA GLU A 73 6.80 4.19 -13.15
C GLU A 73 8.32 3.98 -13.21
N ALA A 74 9.08 4.91 -12.64
CA ALA A 74 10.54 4.77 -12.55
C ALA A 74 10.97 3.59 -11.66
N MET A 75 10.34 3.43 -10.50
CA MET A 75 10.67 2.38 -9.54
C MET A 75 10.27 0.98 -10.01
N SER A 76 9.31 0.85 -10.92
CA SER A 76 8.81 -0.43 -11.43
C SER A 76 9.68 -1.02 -12.54
N GLN A 77 10.80 -0.39 -12.89
CA GLN A 77 11.72 -0.91 -13.88
C GLN A 77 12.35 -2.21 -13.39
N ARG A 78 12.68 -3.08 -14.35
CA ARG A 78 13.25 -4.40 -14.05
C ARG A 78 14.61 -4.28 -13.36
N ASP A 79 14.77 -4.97 -12.23
CA ASP A 79 16.08 -5.33 -11.68
C ASP A 79 16.29 -6.86 -11.81
N PRO A 80 17.24 -7.35 -12.61
CA PRO A 80 17.46 -8.77 -12.82
C PRO A 80 17.93 -9.53 -11.57
N ARG A 81 18.33 -8.79 -10.52
CA ARG A 81 18.78 -9.34 -9.24
C ARG A 81 17.61 -9.66 -8.30
N ASP A 82 16.41 -9.13 -8.57
CA ASP A 82 15.22 -9.43 -7.79
C ASP A 82 14.37 -10.50 -8.50
N PRO A 83 14.34 -11.75 -7.96
CA PRO A 83 13.57 -12.85 -8.55
C PRO A 83 12.05 -12.67 -8.37
N TRP A 84 11.61 -11.79 -7.49
CA TRP A 84 10.20 -11.52 -7.20
C TRP A 84 9.58 -10.47 -8.11
N TRP A 85 10.38 -9.81 -8.93
CA TRP A 85 9.86 -8.79 -9.83
C TRP A 85 8.94 -9.36 -10.90
N VAL A 86 7.76 -8.76 -11.07
CA VAL A 86 6.73 -9.17 -12.02
C VAL A 86 6.58 -8.14 -13.14
N PRO A 87 6.73 -8.52 -14.42
CA PRO A 87 6.54 -7.64 -15.55
C PRO A 87 5.05 -7.35 -15.76
N ALA A 88 4.56 -6.26 -15.22
CA ALA A 88 3.17 -5.85 -15.39
C ALA A 88 3.08 -4.36 -15.75
N PRO A 89 2.37 -3.98 -16.81
CA PRO A 89 2.24 -2.59 -17.19
C PRO A 89 1.45 -1.80 -16.13
N LEU A 90 1.81 -0.53 -15.93
CA LEU A 90 1.05 0.39 -15.06
C LEU A 90 -0.28 0.83 -15.68
N VAL A 91 -0.39 0.73 -16.98
CA VAL A 91 -1.59 1.11 -17.73
C VAL A 91 -2.19 -0.14 -18.33
N GLY A 92 -3.38 -0.49 -17.87
CA GLY A 92 -4.18 -1.59 -18.43
C GLY A 92 -5.15 -1.12 -19.52
N PRO A 93 -5.93 -2.04 -20.09
CA PRO A 93 -6.99 -1.69 -21.03
C PRO A 93 -8.04 -0.80 -20.35
N LYS A 94 -8.61 0.14 -21.10
CA LYS A 94 -9.67 0.99 -20.57
C LYS A 94 -10.89 0.14 -20.18
N PRO A 95 -11.49 0.38 -19.00
CA PRO A 95 -12.71 -0.32 -18.59
C PRO A 95 -13.83 -0.10 -19.59
N LYS A 96 -14.63 -1.15 -19.83
CA LYS A 96 -15.86 -1.06 -20.63
C LYS A 96 -17.01 -0.58 -19.73
N GLY A 97 -17.19 0.72 -19.59
CA GLY A 97 -18.23 1.33 -18.78
C GLY A 97 -17.73 1.89 -17.44
N PRO A 98 -18.64 2.36 -16.57
CA PRO A 98 -18.28 2.93 -15.28
C PRO A 98 -17.58 1.92 -14.38
N ILE A 99 -16.49 2.34 -13.76
CA ILE A 99 -15.76 1.53 -12.78
C ILE A 99 -16.63 1.40 -11.53
N LYS A 100 -16.79 0.16 -11.06
CA LYS A 100 -17.49 -0.13 -9.81
C LYS A 100 -16.52 0.00 -8.64
N VAL A 101 -16.96 0.67 -7.59
CA VAL A 101 -16.20 0.86 -6.35
C VAL A 101 -17.05 0.29 -5.20
N ALA A 102 -16.45 -0.59 -4.43
CA ALA A 102 -17.02 -1.10 -3.19
C ALA A 102 -16.62 -0.18 -2.02
N LEU A 103 -17.59 0.39 -1.33
CA LEU A 103 -17.40 1.06 -0.05
C LEU A 103 -17.64 0.03 1.04
N ALA A 104 -16.58 -0.43 1.68
CA ALA A 104 -16.67 -1.42 2.74
C ALA A 104 -17.37 -0.83 3.98
N LYS A 105 -18.38 -1.50 4.49
CA LYS A 105 -18.91 -1.22 5.83
C LYS A 105 -17.88 -1.67 6.86
N LEU A 106 -17.55 -0.79 7.76
CA LEU A 106 -16.68 -1.15 8.88
C LEU A 106 -17.47 -2.02 9.87
N PRO A 107 -16.85 -3.05 10.48
CA PRO A 107 -17.50 -3.86 11.50
C PRO A 107 -18.02 -3.02 12.68
N ASP A 108 -19.21 -3.35 13.19
CA ASP A 108 -19.85 -2.59 14.27
C ASP A 108 -19.08 -2.64 15.61
N ASP A 109 -18.24 -3.64 15.79
CA ASP A 109 -17.37 -3.83 16.96
C ASP A 109 -16.04 -3.09 16.87
N MET A 110 -15.78 -2.41 15.75
CA MET A 110 -14.57 -1.61 15.52
C MET A 110 -14.82 -0.16 15.93
N ASP A 111 -14.16 0.28 17.00
CA ASP A 111 -14.20 1.69 17.42
C ASP A 111 -13.41 2.56 16.45
N VAL A 112 -14.11 3.22 15.54
CA VAL A 112 -13.54 4.04 14.48
C VAL A 112 -13.98 5.50 14.64
N ASP A 113 -13.00 6.40 14.69
CA ASP A 113 -13.27 7.83 14.83
C ASP A 113 -14.19 8.38 13.73
N ALA A 114 -15.08 9.29 14.09
CA ALA A 114 -16.05 9.89 13.18
C ALA A 114 -15.40 10.60 11.98
N SER A 115 -14.17 11.09 12.12
CA SER A 115 -13.42 11.73 11.03
C SER A 115 -13.06 10.73 9.92
N VAL A 116 -12.81 9.45 10.27
CA VAL A 116 -12.55 8.39 9.28
C VAL A 116 -13.81 8.10 8.48
N HIS A 117 -14.97 7.98 9.15
CA HIS A 117 -16.26 7.81 8.47
C HIS A 117 -16.57 9.00 7.55
N ALA A 118 -16.27 10.22 7.98
CA ALA A 118 -16.46 11.41 7.16
C ALA A 118 -15.55 11.40 5.93
N ALA A 119 -14.28 11.01 6.08
CA ALA A 119 -13.33 10.91 4.98
C ALA A 119 -13.74 9.84 3.95
N LEU A 120 -14.22 8.68 4.40
CA LEU A 120 -14.74 7.64 3.52
C LEU A 120 -15.93 8.12 2.69
N ARG A 121 -16.90 8.82 3.33
CA ARG A 121 -18.03 9.41 2.60
C ARG A 121 -17.60 10.47 1.59
N GLN A 122 -16.68 11.37 1.96
CA GLN A 122 -16.15 12.38 1.03
C GLN A 122 -15.46 11.74 -0.18
N ALA A 123 -14.71 10.65 0.05
CA ALA A 123 -14.07 9.91 -1.03
C ALA A 123 -15.11 9.24 -1.95
N ALA A 124 -16.13 8.61 -1.39
CA ALA A 124 -17.23 8.01 -2.13
C ALA A 124 -17.94 9.04 -3.03
N ASP A 125 -18.34 10.18 -2.44
CA ASP A 125 -18.99 11.29 -3.17
C ASP A 125 -18.11 11.85 -4.30
N ALA A 126 -16.80 11.96 -4.06
CA ALA A 126 -15.86 12.44 -5.08
C ALA A 126 -15.73 11.45 -6.25
N LEU A 127 -15.72 10.15 -5.95
CA LEU A 127 -15.71 9.10 -6.96
C LEU A 127 -16.99 9.10 -7.79
N GLU A 128 -18.17 9.22 -7.17
CA GLU A 128 -19.45 9.31 -7.88
C GLU A 128 -19.51 10.52 -8.80
N ARG A 129 -19.08 11.70 -8.32
CA ARG A 129 -18.96 12.91 -9.17
C ARG A 129 -17.99 12.73 -10.34
N SER A 130 -17.02 11.82 -10.20
CA SER A 130 -16.06 11.47 -11.26
C SER A 130 -16.56 10.34 -12.19
N GLY A 131 -17.82 9.90 -12.05
CA GLY A 131 -18.46 8.91 -12.92
C GLY A 131 -18.23 7.45 -12.53
N TYR A 132 -17.71 7.19 -11.32
CA TYR A 132 -17.65 5.85 -10.76
C TYR A 132 -19.02 5.43 -10.20
N ARG A 133 -19.24 4.13 -10.06
CA ARG A 133 -20.41 3.58 -9.35
C ARG A 133 -19.96 3.08 -7.99
N VAL A 134 -20.30 3.80 -6.94
CA VAL A 134 -20.02 3.40 -5.56
C VAL A 134 -21.20 2.60 -5.00
N SER A 135 -20.92 1.54 -4.28
CA SER A 135 -21.93 0.77 -3.53
C SER A 135 -21.34 0.30 -2.21
N GLU A 136 -22.11 0.37 -1.14
CA GLU A 136 -21.73 -0.24 0.13
C GLU A 136 -21.75 -1.76 0.01
N VAL A 137 -20.77 -2.40 0.63
CA VAL A 137 -20.64 -3.86 0.66
C VAL A 137 -20.20 -4.32 2.05
N GLU A 138 -20.69 -5.48 2.45
CA GLU A 138 -20.16 -6.17 3.62
C GLU A 138 -18.75 -6.68 3.31
N VAL A 139 -17.85 -6.53 4.27
CA VAL A 139 -16.49 -7.10 4.14
C VAL A 139 -16.50 -8.59 4.46
N PRO A 140 -15.64 -9.39 3.84
CA PRO A 140 -15.39 -10.75 4.29
C PRO A 140 -14.94 -10.76 5.76
N ASP A 141 -15.16 -11.86 6.45
CA ASP A 141 -14.60 -12.04 7.79
C ASP A 141 -13.07 -11.96 7.76
N ILE A 142 -12.53 -10.92 8.38
CA ILE A 142 -11.09 -10.65 8.51
C ILE A 142 -10.60 -10.69 9.96
N SER A 143 -11.43 -11.18 10.89
CA SER A 143 -11.15 -11.16 12.34
C SER A 143 -9.82 -11.84 12.72
N GLY A 144 -9.43 -12.91 12.00
CA GLY A 144 -8.17 -13.62 12.23
C GLY A 144 -6.94 -13.03 11.54
N VAL A 145 -7.11 -12.08 10.62
CA VAL A 145 -6.00 -11.60 9.76
C VAL A 145 -4.93 -10.88 10.57
N TRP A 146 -5.31 -10.07 11.54
CA TRP A 146 -4.38 -9.35 12.40
C TRP A 146 -3.50 -10.31 13.20
N GLN A 147 -4.11 -11.30 13.86
CA GLN A 147 -3.37 -12.28 14.65
C GLN A 147 -2.40 -13.08 13.77
N THR A 148 -2.86 -13.56 12.62
CA THR A 148 -2.00 -14.26 11.66
C THR A 148 -0.80 -13.41 11.22
N TRP A 149 -1.02 -12.13 10.94
CA TRP A 149 0.05 -11.21 10.58
C TRP A 149 1.05 -11.03 11.74
N CYS A 150 0.56 -10.85 12.97
CA CYS A 150 1.40 -10.74 14.16
C CYS A 150 2.24 -12.00 14.36
N ASP A 151 1.65 -13.18 14.26
CA ASP A 151 2.33 -14.46 14.44
C ASP A 151 3.46 -14.66 13.41
N ILE A 152 3.21 -14.33 12.15
CA ILE A 152 4.21 -14.43 11.08
C ILE A 152 5.39 -13.48 11.35
N ILE A 153 5.11 -12.22 11.68
CA ILE A 153 6.15 -11.20 11.91
C ILE A 153 6.95 -11.50 13.18
N THR A 154 6.28 -11.88 14.27
CA THR A 154 6.92 -12.08 15.57
C THR A 154 7.83 -13.30 15.56
N ASN A 155 7.34 -14.43 15.02
CA ASN A 155 8.11 -15.67 15.01
C ASN A 155 9.45 -15.51 14.28
N GLU A 156 9.49 -14.81 13.17
CA GLU A 156 10.73 -14.64 12.42
C GLU A 156 11.67 -13.57 13.03
N THR A 157 11.10 -12.58 13.70
CA THR A 157 11.91 -11.58 14.41
C THR A 157 12.64 -12.20 15.61
N VAL A 158 12.01 -13.15 16.29
CA VAL A 158 12.63 -13.87 17.42
C VAL A 158 13.78 -14.75 16.92
N VAL A 159 13.58 -15.50 15.84
CA VAL A 159 14.63 -16.37 15.25
C VAL A 159 15.86 -15.58 14.83
N LEU A 160 15.69 -14.37 14.30
CA LEU A 160 16.79 -13.51 13.88
C LEU A 160 17.56 -12.83 15.05
N GLN A 161 16.95 -12.76 16.24
CA GLN A 161 17.61 -12.22 17.44
C GLN A 161 18.43 -13.27 18.21
N GLU A 162 18.15 -14.54 17.96
CA GLU A 162 18.85 -15.67 18.61
C GLU A 162 20.01 -16.22 17.76
N ALA A 163 20.17 -15.76 16.51
CA ALA A 163 21.21 -16.17 15.58
C ALA A 163 22.36 -15.13 15.52
#